data_57ddd296315454f066a59c5797115dfc
#
_entry.id   57ddd296315454f066a59c5797115dfc
#
_cell.length_a   1.000
_cell.length_b   1.000
_cell.length_c   1.000
_cell.angle_alpha   90.00
_cell.angle_beta   90.00
_cell.angle_gamma   90.00
#
_symmetry.space_group_name_H-M   'P 1'
#
loop_
_entity.id
_entity.type
_entity.pdbx_description
1 polymer ?
#
loop_
_entity_poly.entity_id
_entity_poly.type
_entity_poly.pdbx_seq_one_letter_code
_entity_poly.pdbx_strand_id
1 'polypeptide(L)'
;LGAHLQPTEPVLRDVAEDLLAAGDDQTLMEHVVEVANRAAQGADVLIAEGLDPTAGMVYSSRVNGLMLRALDAELLLVASPSAQGPEEVAGAVAIAARGFGALAEGRAVSCILNRVCGGAVTPAHAEIEGVGPVSADCAGCPGICLNEDSESKYRRALEAEQIRAVGIVPCNTELAAPRVHDVAA
;
A
#
# COMPACT_ATOMS: atom_id res chain seq x y z
N LEU A 1 5.85 19.12 11.91
CA LEU A 1 5.63 17.72 12.32
C LEU A 1 6.96 17.00 12.14
N GLY A 2 7.68 16.71 13.23
CA GLY A 2 8.90 15.90 13.20
C GLY A 2 8.52 14.44 13.43
N ALA A 3 8.82 13.56 12.47
CA ALA A 3 8.74 12.13 12.73
C ALA A 3 9.89 11.75 13.67
N HIS A 4 9.58 11.26 14.87
CA HIS A 4 10.54 10.67 15.76
C HIS A 4 10.60 9.16 15.50
N LEU A 5 11.73 8.70 14.96
CA LEU A 5 12.04 7.28 14.92
C LEU A 5 12.65 6.92 16.29
N GLN A 6 11.87 6.24 17.12
CA GLN A 6 12.40 5.62 18.34
C GLN A 6 13.07 4.30 17.94
N PRO A 7 14.35 4.10 18.25
CA PRO A 7 14.99 2.80 18.06
C PRO A 7 14.35 1.79 19.00
N THR A 8 13.51 0.94 18.47
CA THR A 8 12.92 -0.20 19.19
C THR A 8 13.63 -1.47 18.75
N GLU A 9 13.80 -2.40 19.67
CA GLU A 9 14.36 -3.70 19.35
C GLU A 9 13.35 -4.45 18.46
N PRO A 10 13.71 -4.80 17.21
CA PRO A 10 12.77 -5.42 16.28
C PRO A 10 12.49 -6.86 16.69
N VAL A 11 11.31 -7.36 16.33
CA VAL A 11 11.04 -8.80 16.37
C VAL A 11 11.86 -9.44 15.24
N LEU A 12 12.75 -10.35 15.59
CA LEU A 12 13.58 -11.04 14.60
C LEU A 12 12.72 -11.99 13.75
N ARG A 13 13.06 -12.09 12.48
CA ARG A 13 12.30 -12.87 11.51
C ARG A 13 12.20 -14.35 11.87
N ASP A 14 13.31 -14.95 12.26
CA ASP A 14 13.39 -16.36 12.69
C ASP A 14 12.49 -16.64 13.90
N VAL A 15 12.52 -15.76 14.91
CA VAL A 15 11.63 -15.85 16.07
C VAL A 15 10.16 -15.76 15.66
N ALA A 16 9.82 -14.83 14.76
CA ALA A 16 8.46 -14.69 14.26
C ALA A 16 8.00 -15.93 13.47
N GLU A 17 8.86 -16.48 12.62
CA GLU A 17 8.58 -17.69 11.83
C GLU A 17 8.40 -18.92 12.73
N ASP A 18 9.20 -19.08 13.78
CA ASP A 18 9.07 -20.16 14.75
C ASP A 18 7.75 -20.08 15.53
N LEU A 19 7.37 -18.89 16.00
CA LEU A 19 6.09 -18.67 16.70
C LEU A 19 4.89 -18.95 15.77
N LEU A 20 4.94 -18.50 14.53
CA LEU A 20 3.89 -18.75 13.54
C LEU A 20 3.78 -20.24 13.20
N ALA A 21 4.89 -20.95 13.08
CA ALA A 21 4.92 -22.39 12.83
C ALA A 21 4.38 -23.18 14.02
N ALA A 22 4.63 -22.71 15.25
CA ALA A 22 4.06 -23.29 16.47
C ALA A 22 2.57 -22.96 16.67
N GLY A 23 2.01 -22.03 15.90
CA GLY A 23 0.66 -21.53 16.08
C GLY A 23 0.49 -20.58 17.28
N ASP A 24 1.59 -20.07 17.80
CA ASP A 24 1.62 -19.15 18.94
C ASP A 24 1.55 -17.68 18.48
N ASP A 25 0.43 -17.35 17.82
CA ASP A 25 0.14 -16.02 17.34
C ASP A 25 0.04 -15.00 18.50
N GLN A 26 -0.38 -15.47 19.68
CA GLN A 26 -0.56 -14.61 20.84
C GLN A 26 0.79 -14.05 21.30
N THR A 27 1.79 -14.89 21.52
CA THR A 27 3.12 -14.43 21.93
C THR A 27 3.74 -13.49 20.89
N LEU A 28 3.56 -13.80 19.59
CA LEU A 28 4.04 -12.91 18.53
C LEU A 28 3.38 -11.53 18.61
N MET A 29 2.06 -11.47 18.80
CA MET A 29 1.35 -10.19 18.89
C MET A 29 1.65 -9.42 20.19
N GLU A 30 1.91 -10.10 21.28
CA GLU A 30 2.38 -9.46 22.53
C GLU A 30 3.71 -8.72 22.28
N HIS A 31 4.66 -9.32 21.58
CA HIS A 31 5.91 -8.65 21.17
C HIS A 31 5.65 -7.45 20.25
N VAL A 32 4.77 -7.60 19.27
CA VAL A 32 4.42 -6.51 18.35
C VAL A 32 3.80 -5.34 19.10
N VAL A 33 2.87 -5.60 20.01
CA VAL A 33 2.23 -4.56 20.85
C VAL A 33 3.25 -3.86 21.75
N GLU A 34 4.21 -4.61 22.32
CA GLU A 34 5.27 -4.04 23.14
C GLU A 34 6.16 -3.08 22.31
N VAL A 35 6.57 -3.48 21.12
CA VAL A 35 7.33 -2.63 20.18
C VAL A 35 6.52 -1.38 19.80
N ALA A 36 5.25 -1.56 19.45
CA ALA A 36 4.36 -0.47 19.08
C ALA A 36 4.16 0.54 20.23
N ASN A 37 3.93 0.06 21.45
CA ASN A 37 3.77 0.90 22.63
C ASN A 37 5.04 1.71 22.95
N ARG A 38 6.20 1.12 22.76
CA ARG A 38 7.48 1.86 22.92
C ARG A 38 7.63 2.93 21.84
N ALA A 39 7.33 2.60 20.59
CA ALA A 39 7.41 3.54 19.48
C ALA A 39 6.39 4.69 19.60
N ALA A 40 5.24 4.44 20.20
CA ALA A 40 4.17 5.42 20.37
C ALA A 40 4.43 6.42 21.50
N GLN A 41 5.47 6.23 22.33
CA GLN A 41 5.73 7.13 23.45
C GLN A 41 5.99 8.56 22.98
N GLY A 42 5.11 9.48 23.39
CA GLY A 42 5.19 10.89 23.01
C GLY A 42 4.76 11.21 21.58
N ALA A 43 4.17 10.26 20.88
CA ALA A 43 3.60 10.45 19.55
C ALA A 43 2.08 10.60 19.59
N ASP A 44 1.53 11.48 18.76
CA ASP A 44 0.08 11.63 18.60
C ASP A 44 -0.50 10.55 17.68
N VAL A 45 0.30 10.00 16.78
CA VAL A 45 -0.08 8.98 15.80
C VAL A 45 1.06 7.98 15.64
N LEU A 46 0.74 6.70 15.64
CA LEU A 46 1.64 5.62 15.27
C LEU A 46 1.27 5.10 13.88
N ILE A 47 2.25 5.01 13.00
CA ILE A 47 2.10 4.37 11.68
C ILE A 47 2.92 3.08 11.73
N ALA A 48 2.24 1.95 11.58
CA ALA A 48 2.86 0.63 11.48
C ALA A 48 2.82 0.18 10.01
N GLU A 49 3.99 -0.09 9.43
CA GLU A 49 4.08 -0.66 8.10
C GLU A 49 3.79 -2.15 8.14
N GLY A 50 2.89 -2.60 7.27
CA GLY A 50 2.59 -4.03 7.12
C GLY A 50 3.66 -4.77 6.31
N LEU A 51 3.67 -6.09 6.42
CA LEU A 51 4.53 -6.94 5.61
C LEU A 51 4.04 -6.97 4.15
N ASP A 52 4.96 -6.80 3.21
CA ASP A 52 4.66 -6.92 1.78
C ASP A 52 4.29 -8.39 1.44
N PRO A 53 3.14 -8.64 0.77
CA PRO A 53 2.76 -9.97 0.34
C PRO A 53 3.59 -10.42 -0.86
N THR A 54 4.83 -10.81 -0.61
CA THR A 54 5.73 -11.40 -1.62
C THR A 54 5.59 -12.92 -1.67
N ALA A 55 5.98 -13.52 -2.80
CA ALA A 55 5.95 -14.98 -2.98
C ALA A 55 6.75 -15.77 -1.91
N GLY A 56 7.71 -15.11 -1.25
CA GLY A 56 8.51 -15.71 -0.18
C GLY A 56 7.94 -15.59 1.22
N MET A 57 6.81 -14.86 1.39
CA MET A 57 6.21 -14.61 2.71
C MET A 57 4.71 -14.92 2.69
N VAL A 58 4.37 -16.20 2.54
CA VAL A 58 2.96 -16.68 2.51
C VAL A 58 2.16 -16.32 3.77
N TYR A 59 2.83 -16.02 4.87
CA TYR A 59 2.19 -15.63 6.14
C TYR A 59 1.91 -14.14 6.27
N SER A 60 2.38 -13.29 5.32
CA SER A 60 2.27 -11.83 5.42
C SER A 60 0.84 -11.35 5.62
N SER A 61 -0.12 -11.85 4.86
CA SER A 61 -1.54 -11.48 5.01
C SER A 61 -2.10 -11.86 6.39
N ARG A 62 -1.72 -13.05 6.92
CA ARG A 62 -2.11 -13.48 8.27
C ARG A 62 -1.54 -12.55 9.32
N VAL A 63 -0.25 -12.27 9.27
CA VAL A 63 0.43 -11.39 10.23
C VAL A 63 -0.14 -9.96 10.16
N ASN A 64 -0.33 -9.42 8.98
CA ASN A 64 -0.95 -8.09 8.82
C ASN A 64 -2.36 -8.04 9.43
N GLY A 65 -3.18 -9.07 9.24
CA GLY A 65 -4.49 -9.16 9.87
C GLY A 65 -4.43 -9.30 11.39
N LEU A 66 -3.45 -10.03 11.92
CA LEU A 66 -3.21 -10.13 13.36
C LEU A 66 -2.76 -8.78 13.95
N MET A 67 -1.82 -8.10 13.30
CA MET A 67 -1.34 -6.77 13.70
C MET A 67 -2.47 -5.74 13.71
N LEU A 68 -3.29 -5.73 12.67
CA LEU A 68 -4.45 -4.83 12.57
C LEU A 68 -5.38 -4.95 13.78
N ARG A 69 -5.63 -6.19 14.23
CA ARG A 69 -6.45 -6.46 15.41
C ARG A 69 -5.74 -6.13 16.72
N ALA A 70 -4.49 -6.59 16.87
CA ALA A 70 -3.73 -6.44 18.11
C ALA A 70 -3.43 -4.96 18.44
N LEU A 71 -3.24 -4.14 17.42
CA LEU A 71 -2.98 -2.70 17.57
C LEU A 71 -4.26 -1.86 17.55
N ASP A 72 -5.43 -2.47 17.36
CA ASP A 72 -6.71 -1.79 17.12
C ASP A 72 -6.58 -0.67 16.07
N ALA A 73 -5.87 -0.96 15.00
CA ALA A 73 -5.49 0.02 13.99
C ALA A 73 -6.58 0.19 12.92
N GLU A 74 -6.55 1.34 12.23
CA GLU A 74 -7.24 1.53 10.95
C GLU A 74 -6.35 1.02 9.81
N LEU A 75 -6.96 0.44 8.78
CA LEU A 75 -6.22 -0.04 7.62
C LEU A 75 -6.06 1.08 6.59
N LEU A 76 -4.82 1.43 6.27
CA LEU A 76 -4.50 2.31 5.15
C LEU A 76 -3.79 1.51 4.05
N LEU A 77 -4.43 1.37 2.90
CA LEU A 77 -3.85 0.72 1.72
C LEU A 77 -3.28 1.78 0.77
N VAL A 78 -2.12 1.48 0.20
CA VAL A 78 -1.54 2.28 -0.89
C VAL A 78 -1.58 1.44 -2.15
N ALA A 79 -2.29 1.91 -3.16
CA ALA A 79 -2.44 1.20 -4.43
C ALA A 79 -1.97 2.06 -5.60
N SER A 80 -1.42 1.42 -6.61
CA SER A 80 -1.02 2.07 -7.86
C SER A 80 -1.85 1.51 -9.00
N PRO A 81 -2.70 2.31 -9.64
CA PRO A 81 -3.64 1.84 -10.66
C PRO A 81 -2.98 1.24 -11.89
N SER A 82 -1.76 1.65 -12.22
CA SER A 82 -1.11 1.28 -13.49
C SER A 82 -2.03 1.54 -14.70
N ALA A 83 -2.41 0.51 -15.44
CA ALA A 83 -3.33 0.59 -16.57
C ALA A 83 -4.79 0.19 -16.23
N GLN A 84 -5.08 -0.02 -14.95
CA GLN A 84 -6.40 -0.48 -14.50
C GLN A 84 -7.42 0.65 -14.39
N GLY A 85 -8.67 0.34 -14.70
CA GLY A 85 -9.80 1.25 -14.51
C GLY A 85 -10.18 1.43 -13.02
N PRO A 86 -10.99 2.47 -12.71
CA PRO A 86 -11.39 2.77 -11.34
C PRO A 86 -12.04 1.58 -10.61
N GLU A 87 -12.93 0.86 -11.28
CA GLU A 87 -13.65 -0.29 -10.71
C GLU A 87 -12.72 -1.48 -10.44
N GLU A 88 -11.76 -1.73 -11.33
CA GLU A 88 -10.79 -2.81 -11.17
C GLU A 88 -9.86 -2.53 -9.99
N VAL A 89 -9.40 -1.29 -9.86
CA VAL A 89 -8.56 -0.85 -8.73
C VAL A 89 -9.33 -0.96 -7.42
N ALA A 90 -10.57 -0.46 -7.39
CA ALA A 90 -11.41 -0.54 -6.20
C ALA A 90 -11.66 -1.99 -5.78
N GLY A 91 -11.95 -2.88 -6.74
CA GLY A 91 -12.12 -4.30 -6.50
C GLY A 91 -10.84 -4.97 -5.95
N ALA A 92 -9.67 -4.65 -6.51
CA ALA A 92 -8.39 -5.17 -6.03
C ALA A 92 -8.08 -4.71 -4.59
N VAL A 93 -8.31 -3.43 -4.29
CA VAL A 93 -8.15 -2.87 -2.93
C VAL A 93 -9.12 -3.53 -1.95
N ALA A 94 -10.38 -3.75 -2.35
CA ALA A 94 -11.39 -4.42 -1.53
C ALA A 94 -11.01 -5.89 -1.25
N ILE A 95 -10.46 -6.60 -2.21
CA ILE A 95 -9.95 -7.97 -2.03
C ILE A 95 -8.82 -7.97 -1.01
N ALA A 96 -7.87 -7.05 -1.11
CA ALA A 96 -6.78 -6.93 -0.14
C ALA A 96 -7.31 -6.62 1.28
N ALA A 97 -8.23 -5.66 1.41
CA ALA A 97 -8.85 -5.32 2.69
C ALA A 97 -9.60 -6.49 3.34
N ARG A 98 -10.30 -7.30 2.54
CA ARG A 98 -10.95 -8.54 3.00
C ARG A 98 -9.92 -9.58 3.45
N GLY A 99 -8.80 -9.70 2.74
CA GLY A 99 -7.70 -10.60 3.09
C GLY A 99 -7.09 -10.31 4.47
N PHE A 100 -7.13 -9.06 4.91
CA PHE A 100 -6.70 -8.65 6.26
C PHE A 100 -7.83 -8.71 7.30
N GLY A 101 -9.05 -9.05 6.91
CA GLY A 101 -10.22 -9.12 7.79
C GLY A 101 -10.88 -7.77 8.10
N ALA A 102 -10.33 -6.66 7.63
CA ALA A 102 -10.79 -5.32 8.01
C ALA A 102 -12.27 -5.06 7.70
N LEU A 103 -12.72 -5.34 6.48
CA LEU A 103 -14.11 -5.13 6.08
C LEU A 103 -15.08 -6.08 6.80
N ALA A 104 -14.67 -7.31 7.05
CA ALA A 104 -15.51 -8.29 7.76
C ALA A 104 -15.73 -7.90 9.23
N GLU A 105 -14.76 -7.23 9.84
CA GLU A 105 -14.83 -6.74 11.22
C GLU A 105 -15.42 -5.33 11.34
N GLY A 106 -15.84 -4.72 10.23
CA GLY A 106 -16.39 -3.36 10.21
C GLY A 106 -15.36 -2.27 10.54
N ARG A 107 -14.08 -2.55 10.34
CA ARG A 107 -13.00 -1.58 10.57
C ARG A 107 -12.96 -0.54 9.46
N ALA A 108 -12.53 0.66 9.81
CA ALA A 108 -12.33 1.71 8.82
C ALA A 108 -11.18 1.32 7.87
N VAL A 109 -11.48 1.36 6.58
CA VAL A 109 -10.51 1.12 5.51
C VAL A 109 -10.36 2.39 4.70
N SER A 110 -9.12 2.85 4.58
CA SER A 110 -8.74 4.00 3.79
C SER A 110 -7.78 3.60 2.68
N CYS A 111 -7.77 4.35 1.58
CA CYS A 111 -6.87 4.12 0.46
C CYS A 111 -6.21 5.42 -0.01
N ILE A 112 -4.92 5.33 -0.31
CA ILE A 112 -4.19 6.31 -1.10
C ILE A 112 -3.92 5.68 -2.46
N LEU A 113 -4.40 6.33 -3.52
CA LEU A 113 -4.00 5.97 -4.87
C LEU A 113 -2.74 6.74 -5.24
N ASN A 114 -1.67 6.02 -5.54
CA ASN A 114 -0.39 6.58 -5.92
C ASN A 114 -0.13 6.37 -7.41
N ARG A 115 0.54 7.32 -8.06
CA ARG A 115 0.90 7.25 -9.49
C ARG A 115 -0.31 7.12 -10.41
N VAL A 116 -1.39 7.86 -10.10
CA VAL A 116 -2.59 7.85 -10.94
C VAL A 116 -2.34 8.64 -12.22
N CYS A 117 -2.50 7.98 -13.36
CA CYS A 117 -2.43 8.61 -14.66
C CYS A 117 -3.85 8.89 -15.17
N GLY A 118 -4.14 10.13 -15.55
CA GLY A 118 -5.47 10.61 -15.93
C GLY A 118 -5.75 10.51 -17.44
N GLY A 119 -5.59 9.36 -18.02
CA GLY A 119 -5.98 9.15 -19.39
C GLY A 119 -6.19 7.66 -19.63
N ALA A 120 -7.29 7.29 -20.31
CA ALA A 120 -7.35 5.99 -20.95
C ALA A 120 -6.10 5.86 -21.82
N VAL A 121 -5.26 4.88 -21.53
CA VAL A 121 -4.20 4.48 -22.45
C VAL A 121 -4.95 3.95 -23.67
N THR A 122 -5.25 4.85 -24.63
CA THR A 122 -5.68 4.41 -25.94
C THR A 122 -4.48 3.71 -26.56
N PRO A 123 -4.65 2.50 -27.11
CA PRO A 123 -3.55 1.75 -27.73
C PRO A 123 -2.86 2.47 -28.90
N ALA A 124 -3.31 3.65 -29.27
CA ALA A 124 -2.76 4.48 -30.34
C ALA A 124 -1.35 5.06 -30.08
N HIS A 125 -0.83 4.96 -28.86
CA HIS A 125 0.54 5.39 -28.54
C HIS A 125 1.55 4.24 -28.42
N ALA A 126 1.15 3.01 -28.74
CA ALA A 126 2.05 1.85 -28.74
C ALA A 126 2.93 1.72 -30.02
N GLU A 127 2.75 2.58 -31.00
CA GLU A 127 3.51 2.54 -32.28
C GLU A 127 4.46 3.73 -32.41
N ILE A 128 5.43 3.84 -31.50
CA ILE A 128 6.68 4.53 -31.82
C ILE A 128 7.71 3.44 -32.10
N GLU A 129 7.94 3.17 -33.39
CA GLU A 129 8.99 2.26 -33.86
C GLU A 129 10.35 2.69 -33.28
N GLY A 130 10.99 1.80 -32.54
CA GLY A 130 12.38 1.94 -32.12
C GLY A 130 12.63 2.07 -30.62
N VAL A 131 11.63 2.10 -29.77
CA VAL A 131 11.80 2.02 -28.31
C VAL A 131 11.39 0.62 -27.87
N GLY A 132 12.36 -0.15 -27.31
CA GLY A 132 12.09 -1.45 -26.72
C GLY A 132 10.96 -1.39 -25.69
N PRO A 133 10.45 -2.54 -25.19
CA PRO A 133 9.31 -2.57 -24.29
C PRO A 133 9.64 -1.74 -23.05
N VAL A 134 9.17 -0.49 -23.08
CA VAL A 134 9.20 0.39 -21.91
C VAL A 134 8.25 -0.26 -20.93
N SER A 135 8.75 -0.59 -19.75
CA SER A 135 7.92 -1.14 -18.69
C SER A 135 6.66 -0.30 -18.57
N ALA A 136 5.51 -0.92 -18.41
CA ALA A 136 4.18 -0.29 -18.40
C ALA A 136 4.01 0.81 -17.32
N ASP A 137 5.06 1.09 -16.57
CA ASP A 137 5.15 2.09 -15.52
C ASP A 137 5.41 3.47 -16.10
N CYS A 138 4.33 4.18 -16.46
CA CYS A 138 4.32 5.63 -16.69
C CYS A 138 5.31 6.24 -17.69
N ALA A 139 6.09 5.47 -18.43
CA ALA A 139 7.10 5.99 -19.35
C ALA A 139 6.53 6.73 -20.58
N GLY A 140 5.23 6.79 -20.71
CA GLY A 140 4.51 7.51 -21.77
C GLY A 140 3.45 8.49 -21.29
N CYS A 141 3.39 8.81 -19.99
CA CYS A 141 2.46 9.83 -19.51
C CYS A 141 3.01 11.21 -19.85
N PRO A 142 2.47 11.94 -20.85
CA PRO A 142 2.79 13.34 -21.03
C PRO A 142 2.16 14.09 -19.85
N GLY A 143 2.92 14.42 -18.86
CA GLY A 143 2.80 15.43 -17.81
C GLY A 143 1.46 16.00 -17.34
N ILE A 144 0.30 15.49 -17.74
CA ILE A 144 -1.03 16.01 -17.39
C ILE A 144 -1.93 14.84 -17.12
N CYS A 145 -1.95 14.43 -15.87
CA CYS A 145 -2.53 13.13 -15.70
C CYS A 145 -3.79 13.07 -14.86
N LEU A 146 -4.06 13.98 -14.00
CA LEU A 146 -5.31 13.97 -13.25
C LEU A 146 -6.19 15.15 -13.69
N ASN A 147 -7.37 14.84 -14.22
CA ASN A 147 -8.46 15.79 -14.27
C ASN A 147 -9.47 15.45 -13.15
N GLU A 148 -10.26 16.45 -12.76
CA GLU A 148 -11.26 16.31 -11.68
C GLU A 148 -12.27 15.19 -11.96
N ASP A 149 -12.54 14.87 -13.21
CA ASP A 149 -13.44 13.79 -13.61
C ASP A 149 -12.83 12.40 -13.33
N SER A 150 -11.55 12.21 -13.62
CA SER A 150 -10.85 10.95 -13.32
C SER A 150 -10.73 10.72 -11.82
N GLU A 151 -10.37 11.74 -11.06
CA GLU A 151 -10.31 11.67 -9.61
C GLU A 151 -11.66 11.28 -9.01
N SER A 152 -12.72 11.92 -9.46
CA SER A 152 -14.09 11.64 -9.02
C SER A 152 -14.53 10.20 -9.31
N LYS A 153 -14.10 9.61 -10.42
CA LYS A 153 -14.40 8.22 -10.76
C LYS A 153 -13.72 7.25 -9.80
N TYR A 154 -12.44 7.45 -9.51
CA TYR A 154 -11.73 6.62 -8.53
C TYR A 154 -12.33 6.72 -7.13
N ARG A 155 -12.69 7.93 -6.69
CA ARG A 155 -13.34 8.13 -5.37
C ARG A 155 -14.65 7.37 -5.29
N ARG A 156 -15.53 7.50 -6.28
CA ARG A 156 -16.83 6.80 -6.31
C ARG A 156 -16.66 5.28 -6.34
N ALA A 157 -15.70 4.78 -7.11
CA ALA A 157 -15.47 3.34 -7.17
C ALA A 157 -15.00 2.78 -5.82
N LEU A 158 -14.09 3.45 -5.13
CA LEU A 158 -13.64 3.07 -3.79
C LEU A 158 -14.76 3.17 -2.75
N GLU A 159 -15.57 4.25 -2.79
CA GLU A 159 -16.71 4.43 -1.90
C GLU A 159 -17.77 3.35 -2.07
N ALA A 160 -18.00 2.87 -3.30
CA ALA A 160 -18.89 1.74 -3.58
C ALA A 160 -18.44 0.44 -2.89
N GLU A 161 -17.15 0.27 -2.67
CA GLU A 161 -16.54 -0.84 -1.93
C GLU A 161 -16.36 -0.54 -0.42
N GLN A 162 -16.95 0.54 0.09
CA GLN A 162 -16.85 0.99 1.49
C GLN A 162 -15.42 1.38 1.90
N ILE A 163 -14.62 1.87 0.96
CA ILE A 163 -13.23 2.29 1.16
C ILE A 163 -13.14 3.80 0.96
N ARG A 164 -12.57 4.50 1.95
CA ARG A 164 -12.40 5.96 1.88
C ARG A 164 -11.13 6.32 1.11
N ALA A 165 -11.26 7.03 0.00
CA ALA A 165 -10.11 7.61 -0.69
C ALA A 165 -9.60 8.85 0.08
N VAL A 166 -8.50 8.71 0.79
CA VAL A 166 -7.89 9.80 1.58
C VAL A 166 -6.88 10.62 0.80
N GLY A 167 -6.34 10.07 -0.29
CA GLY A 167 -5.41 10.78 -1.15
C GLY A 167 -5.35 10.17 -2.54
N ILE A 168 -5.19 11.01 -3.54
CA ILE A 168 -4.90 10.61 -4.92
C ILE A 168 -3.68 11.40 -5.38
N VAL A 169 -2.57 10.69 -5.60
CA VAL A 169 -1.29 11.25 -5.97
C VAL A 169 -1.07 11.04 -7.48
N PRO A 170 -0.95 12.11 -8.26
CA PRO A 170 -0.70 11.99 -9.69
C PRO A 170 0.67 11.37 -9.98
N CYS A 171 0.77 10.73 -11.14
CA CYS A 171 2.06 10.31 -11.65
C CYS A 171 2.93 11.53 -11.97
N ASN A 172 4.14 11.54 -11.44
CA ASN A 172 5.14 12.55 -11.78
C ASN A 172 6.38 11.84 -12.34
N THR A 173 6.65 12.04 -13.64
CA THR A 173 7.77 11.41 -14.34
C THR A 173 9.13 11.85 -13.79
N GLU A 174 9.23 13.08 -13.24
CA GLU A 174 10.47 13.54 -12.62
C GLU A 174 10.79 12.77 -11.33
N LEU A 175 9.76 12.37 -10.58
CA LEU A 175 9.91 11.56 -9.37
C LEU A 175 10.12 10.07 -9.68
N ALA A 176 9.76 9.63 -10.88
CA ALA A 176 9.96 8.26 -11.33
C ALA A 176 11.35 8.02 -11.93
N ALA A 177 12.12 9.09 -12.19
CA ALA A 177 13.48 8.95 -12.70
C ALA A 177 14.39 8.31 -11.64
N PRO A 178 15.22 7.30 -12.00
CA PRO A 178 16.16 6.72 -11.08
C PRO A 178 17.13 7.80 -10.57
N ARG A 179 17.36 7.83 -9.26
CA ARG A 179 18.33 8.75 -8.68
C ARG A 179 19.74 8.28 -9.05
N VAL A 180 20.66 9.20 -9.24
CA VAL A 180 22.07 8.87 -9.56
C VAL A 180 22.67 7.90 -8.54
N HIS A 181 22.22 7.97 -7.29
CA HIS A 181 22.62 7.05 -6.22
C HIS A 181 22.19 5.60 -6.46
N ASP A 182 21.07 5.37 -7.14
CA ASP A 182 20.52 4.02 -7.39
C ASP A 182 21.22 3.33 -8.59
N VAL A 183 21.97 4.09 -9.38
CA VAL A 183 22.69 3.60 -10.57
C VAL A 183 24.16 3.25 -10.25
N ALA A 184 24.66 3.69 -9.10
CA ALA A 184 26.08 3.54 -8.69
C ALA A 184 26.32 2.35 -7.75
N ALA A 185 25.35 1.42 -7.59
CA ALA A 185 25.46 0.23 -6.75
C ALA A 185 25.74 -1.03 -7.58
#